data_3319325edf3d2774c36fbeaecaff1f4e
#
_entry.id   3319325edf3d2774c36fbeaecaff1f4e
#
_cell.length_a   1.000
_cell.length_b   1.000
_cell.length_c   1.000
_cell.angle_alpha   90.00
_cell.angle_beta   90.00
_cell.angle_gamma   90.00
#
_symmetry.space_group_name_H-M   'P 1'
#
loop_
_entity.id
_entity.type
_entity.pdbx_description
1 polymer ?
#
loop_
_entity_poly.entity_id
_entity_poly.type
_entity_poly.pdbx_seq_one_letter_code
_entity_poly.pdbx_strand_id
1 'polypeptide(L)'
;LSIRYNTILVAVDGSDEAKRAFRKAALMAKDHEAKLLLTHIVDTRTFASVEHYDRTIFSEAEQYAKDMLNEYKGLAEKEGVTDVTLVLDYGSPKVKIAKDVAKKHNVDLIVTGATGLNAVERFLIGSVSEHITRHAACDVLIVRTETEQPGAGNDA
;
A
#
# COMPACT_ATOMS: atom_id res chain seq x y z
N LEU A 1 -25.99 8.72 -10.77
CA LEU A 1 -25.45 7.75 -9.79
C LEU A 1 -23.94 7.71 -9.90
N SER A 2 -23.24 8.35 -8.99
CA SER A 2 -21.78 8.22 -8.88
C SER A 2 -21.45 7.05 -7.96
N ILE A 3 -20.53 6.19 -8.42
CA ILE A 3 -19.96 5.14 -7.59
C ILE A 3 -18.96 5.80 -6.66
N ARG A 4 -19.12 5.63 -5.35
CA ARG A 4 -18.19 6.15 -4.35
C ARG A 4 -17.68 5.04 -3.48
N TYR A 5 -16.38 5.05 -3.26
CA TYR A 5 -15.74 4.22 -2.25
C TYR A 5 -15.82 4.90 -0.89
N ASN A 6 -16.03 4.12 0.15
CA ASN A 6 -16.13 4.62 1.52
C ASN A 6 -14.82 4.43 2.32
N THR A 7 -14.11 3.34 2.06
CA THR A 7 -12.86 3.01 2.75
C THR A 7 -11.85 2.48 1.75
N ILE A 8 -10.80 3.23 1.53
CA ILE A 8 -9.74 2.92 0.58
C ILE A 8 -8.49 2.51 1.38
N LEU A 9 -7.97 1.32 1.08
CA LEU A 9 -6.76 0.78 1.70
C LEU A 9 -5.59 0.88 0.75
N VAL A 10 -4.46 1.36 1.23
CA VAL A 10 -3.18 1.26 0.54
C VAL A 10 -2.11 0.78 1.50
N ALA A 11 -1.29 -0.18 1.07
CA ALA A 11 -0.15 -0.66 1.82
C ALA A 11 1.10 0.11 1.41
N VAL A 12 1.91 0.49 2.39
CA VAL A 12 3.16 1.22 2.18
C VAL A 12 4.33 0.40 2.72
N ASP A 13 5.43 0.38 1.97
CA ASP A 13 6.63 -0.40 2.30
C ASP A 13 7.92 0.38 2.05
N GLY A 14 7.83 1.69 1.77
CA GLY A 14 8.96 2.53 1.44
C GLY A 14 9.41 2.48 -0.01
N SER A 15 8.84 1.61 -0.84
CA SER A 15 9.18 1.53 -2.26
C SER A 15 8.55 2.68 -3.06
N ASP A 16 9.11 2.99 -4.23
CA ASP A 16 8.54 3.98 -5.14
C ASP A 16 7.18 3.53 -5.69
N GLU A 17 6.99 2.24 -5.88
CA GLU A 17 5.73 1.66 -6.31
C GLU A 17 4.62 1.92 -5.28
N ALA A 18 4.93 1.72 -4.01
CA ALA A 18 3.99 2.01 -2.94
C ALA A 18 3.69 3.50 -2.84
N LYS A 19 4.67 4.37 -3.11
CA LYS A 19 4.44 5.82 -3.14
C LYS A 19 3.46 6.22 -4.24
N ARG A 20 3.58 5.64 -5.43
CA ARG A 20 2.65 5.91 -6.53
C ARG A 20 1.24 5.44 -6.20
N ALA A 21 1.12 4.25 -5.64
CA ALA A 21 -0.15 3.71 -5.19
C ALA A 21 -0.77 4.61 -4.10
N PHE A 22 0.05 5.05 -3.16
CA PHE A 22 -0.37 5.98 -2.11
C PHE A 22 -0.90 7.30 -2.68
N ARG A 23 -0.20 7.93 -3.61
CA ARG A 23 -0.64 9.19 -4.22
C ARG A 23 -2.00 9.05 -4.88
N LYS A 24 -2.18 7.99 -5.63
CA LYS A 24 -3.46 7.71 -6.28
C LYS A 24 -4.57 7.45 -5.26
N ALA A 25 -4.28 6.65 -4.24
CA ALA A 25 -5.23 6.36 -3.17
C ALA A 25 -5.64 7.63 -2.41
N ALA A 26 -4.68 8.51 -2.11
CA ALA A 26 -4.95 9.76 -1.40
C ALA A 26 -5.85 10.69 -2.22
N LEU A 27 -5.57 10.84 -3.52
CA LEU A 27 -6.42 11.64 -4.41
C LEU A 27 -7.83 11.08 -4.52
N MET A 28 -7.96 9.77 -4.64
CA MET A 28 -9.25 9.10 -4.69
C MET A 28 -10.01 9.26 -3.37
N ALA A 29 -9.33 9.10 -2.24
CA ALA A 29 -9.95 9.27 -0.93
C ALA A 29 -10.49 10.70 -0.76
N LYS A 30 -9.73 11.69 -1.20
CA LYS A 30 -10.18 13.09 -1.19
C LYS A 30 -11.41 13.27 -2.06
N ASP A 31 -11.37 12.81 -3.30
CA ASP A 31 -12.47 12.99 -4.25
C ASP A 31 -13.74 12.25 -3.83
N HIS A 32 -13.59 11.08 -3.23
CA HIS A 32 -14.71 10.26 -2.75
C HIS A 32 -15.16 10.61 -1.33
N GLU A 33 -14.46 11.51 -0.66
CA GLU A 33 -14.68 11.79 0.76
C GLU A 33 -14.61 10.50 1.60
N ALA A 34 -13.67 9.63 1.23
CA ALA A 34 -13.49 8.31 1.82
C ALA A 34 -12.47 8.33 2.96
N LYS A 35 -12.57 7.35 3.85
CA LYS A 35 -11.51 7.04 4.79
C LYS A 35 -10.33 6.45 4.02
N LEU A 36 -9.13 6.95 4.30
CA LEU A 36 -7.90 6.36 3.79
C LEU A 36 -7.26 5.54 4.90
N LEU A 37 -7.12 4.24 4.65
CA LEU A 37 -6.48 3.32 5.56
C LEU A 37 -5.06 3.05 5.05
N LEU A 38 -4.07 3.50 5.82
CA LEU A 38 -2.66 3.27 5.49
C LEU A 38 -2.17 2.10 6.34
N THR A 39 -1.68 1.06 5.69
CA THR A 39 -1.17 -0.10 6.39
C THR A 39 0.28 -0.42 6.03
N HIS A 40 1.01 -0.91 7.00
CA HIS A 40 2.30 -1.55 6.82
C HIS A 40 2.28 -2.87 7.57
N ILE A 41 2.73 -3.92 6.91
CA ILE A 41 2.84 -5.24 7.51
C ILE A 41 4.32 -5.53 7.74
N VAL A 42 4.72 -5.64 8.99
CA VAL A 42 6.08 -6.07 9.34
C VAL A 42 6.20 -7.55 9.00
N ASP A 43 7.05 -7.87 8.04
CA ASP A 43 7.24 -9.23 7.55
C ASP A 43 8.04 -10.04 8.57
N THR A 44 7.34 -10.81 9.39
CA THR A 44 7.96 -11.61 10.45
C THR A 44 8.78 -12.78 9.92
N ARG A 45 8.64 -13.15 8.64
CA ARG A 45 9.46 -14.20 8.03
C ARG A 45 10.93 -13.79 7.95
N THR A 46 11.22 -12.50 7.87
CA THR A 46 12.57 -11.95 7.89
C THR A 46 13.29 -12.26 9.20
N PHE A 47 12.54 -12.38 10.31
CA PHE A 47 13.09 -12.63 11.64
C PHE A 47 13.15 -14.12 11.99
N ALA A 48 12.44 -14.97 11.27
CA ALA A 48 12.34 -16.41 11.57
C ALA A 48 13.67 -17.16 11.33
N SER A 49 14.58 -16.62 10.53
CA SER A 49 15.89 -17.22 10.25
C SER A 49 17.00 -16.77 11.19
N VAL A 50 16.72 -15.90 12.14
CA VAL A 50 17.69 -15.43 13.13
C VAL A 50 17.62 -16.33 14.34
N GLU A 51 18.69 -17.09 14.63
CA GLU A 51 18.75 -18.05 15.76
C GLU A 51 18.60 -17.36 17.12
N HIS A 52 18.87 -16.08 17.19
CA HIS A 52 18.64 -15.27 18.39
C HIS A 52 17.65 -14.16 18.04
N TYR A 53 16.45 -14.32 18.54
CA TYR A 53 15.43 -13.28 18.46
C TYR A 53 15.92 -12.04 19.20
N ASP A 54 16.44 -11.09 18.45
CA ASP A 54 16.92 -9.84 19.03
C ASP A 54 15.73 -8.87 19.09
N ARG A 55 15.27 -8.59 20.30
CA ARG A 55 14.21 -7.61 20.56
C ARG A 55 14.53 -6.24 20.02
N THR A 56 15.82 -5.91 19.93
CA THR A 56 16.27 -4.63 19.40
C THR A 56 15.96 -4.49 17.92
N ILE A 57 16.23 -5.53 17.13
CA ILE A 57 15.94 -5.53 15.67
C ILE A 57 14.43 -5.40 15.43
N PHE A 58 13.64 -6.15 16.21
CA PHE A 58 12.19 -6.07 16.10
C PHE A 58 11.66 -4.67 16.47
N SER A 59 12.16 -4.10 17.57
CA SER A 59 11.77 -2.76 18.02
C SER A 59 12.14 -1.69 16.99
N GLU A 60 13.31 -1.82 16.36
CA GLU A 60 13.74 -0.90 15.31
C GLU A 60 12.85 -1.00 14.07
N ALA A 61 12.49 -2.20 13.66
CA ALA A 61 11.58 -2.43 12.54
C ALA A 61 10.18 -1.86 12.82
N GLU A 62 9.70 -2.03 14.02
CA GLU A 62 8.42 -1.48 14.46
C GLU A 62 8.44 0.04 14.48
N GLN A 63 9.49 0.65 15.02
CA GLN A 63 9.64 2.10 15.06
C GLN A 63 9.75 2.69 13.66
N TYR A 64 10.52 2.05 12.78
CA TYR A 64 10.63 2.44 11.38
C TYR A 64 9.25 2.44 10.69
N ALA A 65 8.48 1.40 10.93
CA ALA A 65 7.14 1.28 10.37
C ALA A 65 6.20 2.37 10.88
N LYS A 66 6.23 2.67 12.17
CA LYS A 66 5.43 3.74 12.78
C LYS A 66 5.80 5.10 12.21
N ASP A 67 7.08 5.38 12.09
CA ASP A 67 7.56 6.65 11.54
C ASP A 67 7.15 6.82 10.08
N MET A 68 7.25 5.77 9.30
CA MET A 68 6.83 5.75 7.90
C MET A 68 5.32 6.00 7.77
N LEU A 69 4.51 5.31 8.54
CA LEU A 69 3.06 5.49 8.51
C LEU A 69 2.66 6.92 8.91
N ASN A 70 3.31 7.49 9.93
CA ASN A 70 3.05 8.87 10.33
C ASN A 70 3.44 9.88 9.26
N GLU A 71 4.53 9.64 8.56
CA GLU A 71 4.96 10.50 7.45
C GLU A 71 3.92 10.47 6.32
N TYR A 72 3.46 9.29 5.93
CA TYR A 72 2.43 9.15 4.90
C TYR A 72 1.09 9.78 5.34
N LYS A 73 0.75 9.65 6.60
CA LYS A 73 -0.45 10.32 7.14
C LYS A 73 -0.37 11.83 6.95
N GLY A 74 0.76 12.43 7.29
CA GLY A 74 0.99 13.86 7.08
C GLY A 74 0.86 14.28 5.63
N LEU A 75 1.39 13.47 4.70
CA LEU A 75 1.27 13.72 3.26
C LEU A 75 -0.19 13.63 2.80
N ALA A 76 -0.94 12.65 3.28
CA ALA A 76 -2.35 12.50 2.93
C ALA A 76 -3.19 13.70 3.44
N GLU A 77 -2.94 14.14 4.65
CA GLU A 77 -3.62 15.30 5.23
C GLU A 77 -3.33 16.58 4.43
N LYS A 78 -2.11 16.76 3.96
CA LYS A 78 -1.74 17.87 3.08
C LYS A 78 -2.46 17.83 1.74
N GLU A 79 -2.74 16.64 1.23
CA GLU A 79 -3.52 16.47 -0.01
C GLU A 79 -5.01 16.76 0.20
N GLY A 80 -5.47 16.86 1.43
CA GLY A 80 -6.86 17.17 1.75
C GLY A 80 -7.69 15.98 2.21
N VAL A 81 -7.05 14.85 2.52
CA VAL A 81 -7.77 13.69 3.09
C VAL A 81 -8.06 13.99 4.57
N THR A 82 -9.33 13.95 4.95
CA THR A 82 -9.76 14.32 6.30
C THR A 82 -9.80 13.15 7.27
N ASP A 83 -9.93 11.93 6.78
CA ASP A 83 -10.05 10.73 7.62
C ASP A 83 -8.96 9.73 7.22
N VAL A 84 -7.87 9.72 7.98
CA VAL A 84 -6.73 8.83 7.77
C VAL A 84 -6.55 7.94 8.99
N THR A 85 -6.58 6.64 8.79
CA THR A 85 -6.36 5.63 9.83
C THR A 85 -5.09 4.85 9.52
N LEU A 86 -4.25 4.64 10.53
CA LEU A 86 -3.01 3.88 10.41
C LEU A 86 -3.21 2.48 10.99
N VAL A 87 -2.77 1.48 10.25
CA VAL A 87 -2.80 0.08 10.71
C VAL A 87 -1.43 -0.53 10.55
N LEU A 88 -0.82 -0.89 11.66
CA LEU A 88 0.42 -1.65 11.71
C LEU A 88 0.08 -3.08 12.11
N ASP A 89 0.48 -4.04 11.29
CA ASP A 89 0.26 -5.46 11.56
C ASP A 89 1.55 -6.25 11.29
N TYR A 90 1.53 -7.51 11.59
CA TYR A 90 2.69 -8.39 11.55
C TYR A 90 2.32 -9.69 10.84
N GLY A 91 3.23 -10.23 10.05
CA GLY A 91 3.02 -11.50 9.38
C GLY A 91 3.42 -11.47 7.92
N SER A 92 2.70 -12.18 7.08
CA SER A 92 2.90 -12.18 5.63
C SER A 92 2.09 -11.05 5.00
N PRO A 93 2.74 -10.06 4.35
CA PRO A 93 2.03 -8.92 3.76
C PRO A 93 0.89 -9.32 2.85
N LYS A 94 1.12 -10.25 1.94
CA LYS A 94 0.12 -10.65 0.96
C LYS A 94 -1.15 -11.23 1.60
N VAL A 95 -1.02 -12.01 2.65
CA VAL A 95 -2.16 -12.62 3.34
C VAL A 95 -2.87 -11.59 4.22
N LYS A 96 -2.11 -10.81 4.98
CA LYS A 96 -2.66 -9.81 5.90
C LYS A 96 -3.44 -8.73 5.20
N ILE A 97 -2.91 -8.21 4.09
CA ILE A 97 -3.57 -7.11 3.36
C ILE A 97 -4.90 -7.58 2.77
N ALA A 98 -4.88 -8.68 2.03
CA ALA A 98 -6.05 -9.13 1.28
C ALA A 98 -7.22 -9.59 2.16
N LYS A 99 -6.91 -10.26 3.25
CA LYS A 99 -7.93 -10.90 4.09
C LYS A 99 -8.15 -10.17 5.41
N ASP A 100 -7.12 -10.06 6.22
CA ASP A 100 -7.27 -9.63 7.61
C ASP A 100 -7.57 -8.13 7.72
N VAL A 101 -6.72 -7.28 7.17
CA VAL A 101 -6.86 -5.82 7.28
C VAL A 101 -8.08 -5.34 6.50
N ALA A 102 -8.20 -5.78 5.26
CA ALA A 102 -9.31 -5.35 4.42
C ALA A 102 -10.67 -5.75 4.99
N LYS A 103 -10.79 -6.97 5.46
CA LYS A 103 -12.04 -7.48 6.03
C LYS A 103 -12.39 -6.84 7.36
N LYS A 104 -11.41 -6.73 8.26
CA LYS A 104 -11.59 -6.14 9.59
C LYS A 104 -12.07 -4.69 9.53
N HIS A 105 -11.62 -3.93 8.55
CA HIS A 105 -11.92 -2.51 8.41
C HIS A 105 -12.99 -2.20 7.36
N ASN A 106 -13.65 -3.22 6.82
CA ASN A 106 -14.71 -3.06 5.80
C ASN A 106 -14.23 -2.27 4.59
N VAL A 107 -13.04 -2.58 4.11
CA VAL A 107 -12.44 -1.93 2.94
C VAL A 107 -13.23 -2.29 1.69
N ASP A 108 -13.56 -1.29 0.88
CA ASP A 108 -14.26 -1.49 -0.39
C ASP A 108 -13.38 -1.24 -1.62
N LEU A 109 -12.18 -0.70 -1.42
CA LEU A 109 -11.16 -0.59 -2.47
C LEU A 109 -9.78 -0.78 -1.89
N ILE A 110 -8.99 -1.67 -2.48
CA ILE A 110 -7.55 -1.79 -2.20
C ILE A 110 -6.79 -1.19 -3.38
N VAL A 111 -5.88 -0.28 -3.08
CA VAL A 111 -4.97 0.29 -4.09
C VAL A 111 -3.57 -0.27 -3.83
N THR A 112 -2.98 -0.87 -4.85
CA THR A 112 -1.66 -1.50 -4.74
C THR A 112 -0.80 -1.18 -5.97
N GLY A 113 0.51 -1.13 -5.80
CA GLY A 113 1.44 -1.04 -6.91
C GLY A 113 1.50 -2.35 -7.68
N ALA A 114 1.82 -2.31 -8.95
CA ALA A 114 1.90 -3.49 -9.80
C ALA A 114 3.04 -4.41 -9.40
N THR A 115 4.18 -3.83 -8.99
CA THR A 115 5.39 -4.56 -8.64
C THR A 115 6.04 -3.93 -7.42
N GLY A 116 6.91 -4.67 -6.75
CA GLY A 116 7.73 -4.16 -5.66
C GLY A 116 9.11 -3.70 -6.14
N LEU A 117 10.12 -3.85 -5.28
CA LEU A 117 11.46 -3.29 -5.45
C LEU A 117 12.26 -3.78 -6.67
N ASN A 118 11.86 -4.87 -7.32
CA ASN A 118 12.59 -5.50 -8.42
C ASN A 118 11.79 -5.60 -9.71
N ALA A 119 11.15 -4.51 -10.11
CA ALA A 119 10.38 -4.46 -11.34
C ALA A 119 11.29 -4.47 -12.56
N VAL A 120 11.62 -5.64 -13.08
CA VAL A 120 12.44 -5.79 -14.29
C VAL A 120 11.60 -5.79 -15.56
N GLU A 121 10.32 -6.16 -15.48
CA GLU A 121 9.46 -6.26 -16.65
C GLU A 121 8.11 -5.58 -16.43
N ARG A 122 7.68 -4.80 -17.44
CA ARG A 122 6.44 -4.00 -17.45
C ARG A 122 5.16 -4.80 -17.30
N PHE A 123 5.19 -6.07 -17.63
CA PHE A 123 4.00 -6.90 -17.77
C PHE A 123 3.78 -7.84 -16.59
N LEU A 124 4.74 -7.91 -15.68
CA LEU A 124 4.63 -8.78 -14.53
C LEU A 124 3.97 -8.04 -13.36
N ILE A 125 3.01 -8.72 -12.77
CA ILE A 125 2.41 -8.30 -11.50
C ILE A 125 3.18 -8.99 -10.39
N GLY A 126 3.60 -8.22 -9.36
CA GLY A 126 4.31 -8.76 -8.21
C GLY A 126 3.46 -9.74 -7.40
N SER A 127 4.12 -10.58 -6.61
CA SER A 127 3.44 -11.65 -5.85
C SER A 127 2.40 -11.11 -4.87
N VAL A 128 2.65 -9.99 -4.22
CA VAL A 128 1.70 -9.37 -3.28
C VAL A 128 0.46 -8.88 -4.03
N SER A 129 0.64 -8.14 -5.12
CA SER A 129 -0.47 -7.61 -5.92
C SER A 129 -1.29 -8.73 -6.56
N GLU A 130 -0.65 -9.78 -7.05
CA GLU A 130 -1.33 -10.95 -7.58
C GLU A 130 -2.19 -11.63 -6.51
N HIS A 131 -1.63 -11.85 -5.34
CA HIS A 131 -2.34 -12.48 -4.24
C HIS A 131 -3.56 -11.64 -3.80
N ILE A 132 -3.38 -10.33 -3.68
CA ILE A 132 -4.46 -9.42 -3.33
C ILE A 132 -5.58 -9.50 -4.37
N THR A 133 -5.23 -9.44 -5.64
CA THR A 133 -6.20 -9.52 -6.73
C THR A 133 -7.02 -10.80 -6.71
N ARG A 134 -6.39 -11.92 -6.40
CA ARG A 134 -7.06 -13.23 -6.34
C ARG A 134 -7.95 -13.40 -5.11
N HIS A 135 -7.56 -12.85 -3.98
CA HIS A 135 -8.17 -13.21 -2.69
C HIS A 135 -8.97 -12.08 -2.04
N ALA A 136 -8.87 -10.86 -2.52
CA ALA A 136 -9.64 -9.76 -1.96
C ALA A 136 -11.13 -9.93 -2.23
N ALA A 137 -11.94 -9.60 -1.23
CA ALA A 137 -13.40 -9.61 -1.36
C ALA A 137 -13.95 -8.28 -1.87
N CYS A 138 -13.08 -7.31 -2.15
CA CYS A 138 -13.44 -5.97 -2.61
C CYS A 138 -12.72 -5.65 -3.93
N ASP A 139 -13.02 -4.49 -4.48
CA ASP A 139 -12.36 -3.98 -5.68
C ASP A 139 -10.87 -3.75 -5.43
N VAL A 140 -10.05 -3.99 -6.44
CA VAL A 140 -8.60 -3.79 -6.40
C VAL A 140 -8.18 -2.95 -7.58
N LEU A 141 -7.49 -1.85 -7.29
CA LEU A 141 -6.87 -1.00 -8.30
C LEU A 141 -5.37 -1.23 -8.28
N ILE A 142 -4.83 -1.69 -9.39
CA ILE A 142 -3.39 -1.87 -9.57
C ILE A 142 -2.83 -0.63 -10.25
N VAL A 143 -1.93 0.07 -9.57
CA VAL A 143 -1.27 1.26 -10.09
C VAL A 143 0.02 0.84 -10.78
N ARG A 144 0.07 1.04 -12.09
CA ARG A 144 1.24 0.69 -12.87
C ARG A 144 2.27 1.80 -12.84
N THR A 145 3.52 1.42 -13.04
CA THR A 145 4.61 2.35 -13.26
C THR A 145 4.29 3.20 -14.48
N GLU A 146 4.42 4.52 -14.36
CA GLU A 146 4.35 5.39 -15.53
C GLU A 146 5.50 5.02 -16.46
N THR A 147 5.15 4.49 -17.62
CA THR A 147 6.13 4.35 -18.68
C THR A 147 6.31 5.71 -19.33
N GLU A 148 7.54 6.17 -19.48
CA GLU A 148 7.81 7.23 -20.41
C GLU A 148 7.23 6.81 -21.77
N GLN A 149 6.21 7.51 -22.21
CA GLN A 149 5.69 7.24 -23.54
C GLN A 149 6.78 7.60 -24.55
N PRO A 150 7.22 6.64 -25.41
CA PRO A 150 8.15 7.00 -26.45
C PRO A 150 7.51 8.09 -27.31
N GLY A 151 8.03 9.28 -27.27
CA GLY A 151 7.56 10.41 -28.08
C GLY A 151 7.02 11.63 -27.36
N ALA A 152 6.81 11.56 -26.04
CA ALA A 152 6.33 12.71 -25.27
C ALA A 152 7.38 13.82 -25.08
N GLY A 153 8.58 13.66 -25.60
CA GLY A 153 9.67 14.59 -25.41
C GLY A 153 10.26 15.23 -26.65
N ASN A 154 9.81 14.95 -27.85
CA ASN A 154 10.52 15.36 -29.05
C ASN A 154 9.69 15.99 -30.17
N ASP A 155 8.47 16.38 -29.90
CA ASP A 155 7.74 17.18 -30.86
C ASP A 155 7.82 18.67 -30.48
N ALA A 156 9.02 19.17 -30.62
CA ALA A 156 9.22 20.59 -30.67
C ALA A 156 9.29 21.02 -32.12
#